data_67ef15b867182732a750d21dc5991b00
#
_entry.id   67ef15b867182732a750d21dc5991b00
#
_cell.length_a   1.000
_cell.length_b   1.000
_cell.length_c   1.000
_cell.angle_alpha   90.00
_cell.angle_beta   90.00
_cell.angle_gamma   90.00
#
_symmetry.space_group_name_H-M   'P 1'
#
loop_
_entity.id
_entity.type
_entity.pdbx_description
1 polymer ?
#
loop_
_entity_poly.entity_id
_entity_poly.type
_entity_poly.pdbx_seq_one_letter_code
_entity_poly.pdbx_strand_id
1 'polypeptide(L)'
;WQDLIDYCNKSASPVGRFVIDLHYLSNNNYDKNIESIYCGSDSLCNSLQILNHIQDCKKDFIDLNRVYIPEIYFSDFNFSTDQILKQEYRKNLLQAINKCLHQVEKMLDKSKENIMLINNNKRLKMETYVIFNIAKKLMSLLAKNDPIKKNVKLSRIDLIFCFFKGIIGKL
;
A
#
# COMPACT_ATOMS: atom_id res chain seq x y z
N TRP A 1 13.55 -6.76 2.20
CA TRP A 1 12.09 -6.81 2.10
C TRP A 1 11.43 -7.17 3.42
N GLN A 2 11.90 -8.21 4.12
CA GLN A 2 11.31 -8.63 5.38
C GLN A 2 11.33 -7.52 6.44
N ASP A 3 12.43 -6.80 6.57
CA ASP A 3 12.54 -5.69 7.53
C ASP A 3 11.49 -4.59 7.27
N LEU A 4 11.21 -4.29 5.98
CA LEU A 4 10.16 -3.35 5.59
C LEU A 4 8.77 -3.87 5.97
N ILE A 5 8.51 -5.16 5.76
CA ILE A 5 7.24 -5.79 6.18
C ILE A 5 7.11 -5.78 7.71
N ASP A 6 8.16 -6.09 8.45
CA ASP A 6 8.16 -6.08 9.91
C ASP A 6 7.92 -4.67 10.48
N TYR A 7 8.47 -3.66 9.82
CA TYR A 7 8.17 -2.27 10.12
C TYR A 7 6.68 -1.94 9.85
N CYS A 8 6.16 -2.31 8.69
CA CYS A 8 4.75 -2.06 8.34
C CYS A 8 3.78 -2.80 9.26
N ASN A 9 4.10 -4.02 9.66
CA ASN A 9 3.31 -4.80 10.62
C ASN A 9 3.17 -4.10 11.99
N LYS A 10 4.16 -3.30 12.39
CA LYS A 10 4.15 -2.54 13.65
C LYS A 10 3.55 -1.14 13.50
N SER A 11 3.65 -0.54 12.32
CA SER A 11 3.25 0.87 12.09
C SER A 11 1.90 1.02 11.38
N ALA A 12 1.54 0.11 10.49
CA ALA A 12 0.34 0.22 9.64
C ALA A 12 -0.74 -0.81 9.96
N SER A 13 -0.38 -2.10 10.12
CA SER A 13 -1.34 -3.17 10.41
C SER A 13 -2.22 -2.91 11.64
N PRO A 14 -1.72 -2.38 12.78
CA PRO A 14 -2.55 -2.12 13.96
C PRO A 14 -3.70 -1.15 13.69
N VAL A 15 -3.51 -0.19 12.78
CA VAL A 15 -4.54 0.79 12.41
C VAL A 15 -5.72 0.09 11.72
N GLY A 16 -5.43 -0.80 10.76
CA GLY A 16 -6.46 -1.56 10.06
C GLY A 16 -7.24 -2.49 10.98
N ARG A 17 -6.54 -3.19 11.88
CA ARG A 17 -7.17 -4.05 12.90
C ARG A 17 -8.06 -3.26 13.84
N PHE A 18 -7.60 -2.10 14.31
CA PHE A 18 -8.38 -1.21 15.14
C PHE A 18 -9.68 -0.74 14.46
N VAL A 19 -9.63 -0.39 13.18
CA VAL A 19 -10.83 -0.02 12.41
C VAL A 19 -11.80 -1.19 12.32
N ILE A 20 -11.32 -2.41 12.08
CA ILE A 20 -12.16 -3.61 12.07
C ILE A 20 -12.85 -3.79 13.42
N ASP A 21 -12.09 -3.73 14.51
CA ASP A 21 -12.62 -3.89 15.87
C ASP A 21 -13.70 -2.86 16.18
N LEU A 22 -13.50 -1.58 15.83
CA LEU A 22 -14.51 -0.53 16.01
C LEU A 22 -15.83 -0.85 15.30
N HIS A 23 -15.76 -1.45 14.11
CA HIS A 23 -16.95 -1.82 13.35
C HIS A 23 -17.70 -3.02 13.96
N TYR A 24 -17.02 -3.90 14.67
CA TYR A 24 -17.62 -5.08 15.29
C TYR A 24 -17.99 -4.88 16.76
N LEU A 25 -17.33 -3.98 17.50
CA LEU A 25 -17.62 -3.67 18.92
C LEU A 25 -19.08 -3.26 19.15
N SER A 26 -19.67 -2.53 18.21
CA SER A 26 -21.04 -2.07 18.32
C SER A 26 -22.08 -3.18 18.21
N ASN A 27 -21.74 -4.34 17.64
CA ASN A 27 -22.68 -5.40 17.28
C ASN A 27 -22.40 -6.73 17.99
N ASN A 28 -21.31 -6.88 18.72
CA ASN A 28 -20.86 -8.13 19.37
C ASN A 28 -20.91 -9.38 18.48
N ASN A 29 -20.78 -9.21 17.16
CA ASN A 29 -20.99 -10.29 16.19
C ASN A 29 -19.91 -10.26 15.12
N TYR A 30 -18.72 -10.75 15.46
CA TYR A 30 -17.61 -10.92 14.52
C TYR A 30 -17.95 -11.92 13.41
N ASP A 31 -17.38 -11.69 12.23
CA ASP A 31 -17.41 -12.68 11.16
C ASP A 31 -16.67 -13.96 11.59
N LYS A 32 -17.16 -15.11 11.17
CA LYS A 32 -16.51 -16.42 11.42
C LYS A 32 -15.08 -16.47 10.88
N ASN A 33 -14.78 -15.64 9.88
CA ASN A 33 -13.47 -15.55 9.21
C ASN A 33 -12.65 -14.35 9.70
N ILE A 34 -12.85 -13.87 10.93
CA ILE A 34 -12.22 -12.63 11.43
C ILE A 34 -10.69 -12.65 11.30
N GLU A 35 -10.03 -13.78 11.55
CA GLU A 35 -8.58 -13.89 11.40
C GLU A 35 -8.13 -13.71 9.95
N SER A 36 -8.87 -14.24 8.99
CA SER A 36 -8.60 -14.03 7.56
C SER A 36 -8.83 -12.57 7.18
N ILE A 37 -9.86 -11.93 7.74
CA ILE A 37 -10.16 -10.50 7.53
C ILE A 37 -9.01 -9.65 8.07
N TYR A 38 -8.49 -9.95 9.27
CA TYR A 38 -7.29 -9.28 9.80
C TYR A 38 -6.08 -9.46 8.89
N CYS A 39 -5.81 -10.68 8.41
CA CYS A 39 -4.72 -10.92 7.45
C CYS A 39 -4.89 -10.11 6.16
N GLY A 40 -6.11 -9.96 5.66
CA GLY A 40 -6.42 -9.14 4.50
C GLY A 40 -6.21 -7.66 4.76
N SER A 41 -6.62 -7.18 5.93
CA SER A 41 -6.42 -5.81 6.40
C SER A 41 -4.93 -5.49 6.57
N ASP A 42 -4.16 -6.38 7.21
CA ASP A 42 -2.71 -6.21 7.36
C ASP A 42 -2.03 -6.08 6.00
N SER A 43 -2.38 -6.97 5.05
CA SER A 43 -1.84 -6.92 3.69
C SER A 43 -2.19 -5.62 2.98
N LEU A 44 -3.41 -5.09 3.16
CA LEU A 44 -3.84 -3.82 2.59
C LEU A 44 -3.12 -2.62 3.22
N CYS A 45 -3.06 -2.57 4.55
CA CYS A 45 -2.40 -1.49 5.28
C CYS A 45 -0.89 -1.43 4.96
N ASN A 46 -0.23 -2.58 4.94
CA ASN A 46 1.19 -2.67 4.59
C ASN A 46 1.42 -2.25 3.12
N SER A 47 0.52 -2.64 2.20
CA SER A 47 0.58 -2.21 0.81
C SER A 47 0.50 -0.69 0.70
N LEU A 48 -0.46 -0.07 1.39
CA LEU A 48 -0.62 1.39 1.41
C LEU A 48 0.61 2.09 1.99
N GLN A 49 1.17 1.57 3.08
CA GLN A 49 2.37 2.15 3.71
C GLN A 49 3.57 2.09 2.76
N ILE A 50 3.78 0.96 2.08
CA ILE A 50 4.87 0.82 1.11
C ILE A 50 4.66 1.74 -0.09
N LEU A 51 3.43 1.86 -0.61
CA LEU A 51 3.11 2.79 -1.69
C LEU A 51 3.37 4.24 -1.29
N ASN A 52 3.05 4.64 -0.05
CA ASN A 52 3.36 5.96 0.49
C ASN A 52 4.88 6.19 0.56
N HIS A 53 5.65 5.22 1.05
CA HIS A 53 7.12 5.32 1.09
C HIS A 53 7.73 5.45 -0.32
N ILE A 54 7.19 4.78 -1.32
CA ILE A 54 7.62 4.95 -2.70
C ILE A 54 7.23 6.34 -3.22
N GLN A 55 6.02 6.78 -2.93
CA GLN A 55 5.49 8.09 -3.32
C GLN A 55 6.33 9.25 -2.76
N ASP A 56 6.68 9.15 -1.49
CA ASP A 56 7.38 10.18 -0.74
C ASP A 56 8.91 9.98 -0.70
N CYS A 57 9.48 9.02 -1.45
CA CYS A 57 10.88 8.61 -1.34
C CYS A 57 11.88 9.77 -1.54
N LYS A 58 11.58 10.76 -2.39
CA LYS A 58 12.38 11.97 -2.54
C LYS A 58 12.35 12.85 -1.30
N LYS A 59 11.15 13.07 -0.77
CA LYS A 59 10.93 13.91 0.42
C LYS A 59 11.55 13.27 1.65
N ASP A 60 11.31 11.98 1.86
CA ASP A 60 11.86 11.23 2.99
C ASP A 60 13.39 11.21 2.97
N PHE A 61 13.98 11.12 1.78
CA PHE A 61 15.43 11.20 1.65
C PHE A 61 15.97 12.60 1.99
N ILE A 62 15.36 13.67 1.47
CA ILE A 62 15.82 15.05 1.68
C ILE A 62 15.59 15.50 3.13
N ASP A 63 14.39 15.26 3.67
CA ASP A 63 13.97 15.84 4.95
C ASP A 63 14.41 14.97 6.14
N LEU A 64 14.50 13.66 5.96
CA LEU A 64 14.70 12.69 7.05
C LEU A 64 15.97 11.84 6.86
N ASN A 65 16.64 11.93 5.72
CA ASN A 65 17.74 11.04 5.31
C ASN A 65 17.34 9.56 5.41
N ARG A 66 16.11 9.22 4.95
CA ARG A 66 15.56 7.87 5.01
C ARG A 66 15.19 7.36 3.63
N VAL A 67 15.48 6.07 3.41
CA VAL A 67 15.08 5.31 2.22
C VAL A 67 14.41 4.02 2.68
N TYR A 68 13.16 3.82 2.29
CA TYR A 68 12.37 2.64 2.66
C TYR A 68 12.36 1.56 1.56
N ILE A 69 12.95 1.85 0.40
CA ILE A 69 13.14 0.82 -0.63
C ILE A 69 14.24 -0.13 -0.15
N PRO A 70 14.00 -1.46 -0.12
CA PRO A 70 14.98 -2.42 0.38
C PRO A 70 16.34 -2.33 -0.33
N GLU A 71 17.41 -2.28 0.45
CA GLU A 71 18.78 -2.09 -0.04
C GLU A 71 19.20 -3.19 -1.01
N ILE A 72 18.73 -4.41 -0.82
CA ILE A 72 18.96 -5.52 -1.74
C ILE A 72 18.52 -5.22 -3.18
N TYR A 73 17.52 -4.38 -3.37
CA TYR A 73 17.08 -3.99 -4.71
C TYR A 73 17.99 -2.94 -5.35
N PHE A 74 18.80 -2.24 -4.56
CA PHE A 74 19.83 -1.34 -5.05
C PHE A 74 21.09 -2.09 -5.44
N SER A 75 21.53 -3.07 -4.62
CA SER A 75 22.71 -3.87 -4.90
C SER A 75 22.63 -4.64 -6.22
N ASP A 76 21.43 -5.09 -6.60
CA ASP A 76 21.19 -5.72 -7.91
C ASP A 76 21.58 -4.81 -9.10
N PHE A 77 21.66 -3.50 -8.89
CA PHE A 77 21.91 -2.49 -9.92
C PHE A 77 23.19 -1.68 -9.69
N ASN A 78 24.04 -2.12 -8.77
CA ASN A 78 25.33 -1.48 -8.44
C ASN A 78 25.22 0.02 -8.10
N PHE A 79 24.19 0.41 -7.33
CA PHE A 79 24.11 1.75 -6.76
C PHE A 79 23.63 1.69 -5.29
N SER A 80 23.90 2.75 -4.54
CA SER A 80 23.61 2.84 -3.10
C SER A 80 22.52 3.85 -2.78
N THR A 81 21.97 3.78 -1.56
CA THR A 81 20.85 4.60 -1.12
C THR A 81 21.13 6.11 -1.16
N ASP A 82 22.38 6.53 -0.93
CA ASP A 82 22.82 7.93 -1.02
C ASP A 82 22.78 8.50 -2.45
N GLN A 83 22.63 7.65 -3.44
CA GLN A 83 22.65 8.02 -4.87
C GLN A 83 21.27 8.13 -5.50
N ILE A 84 20.19 7.95 -4.73
CA ILE A 84 18.81 7.89 -5.27
C ILE A 84 18.38 9.16 -6.02
N LEU A 85 18.95 10.31 -5.72
CA LEU A 85 18.64 11.56 -6.42
C LEU A 85 19.49 11.80 -7.68
N LYS A 86 20.59 11.05 -7.87
CA LYS A 86 21.47 11.23 -9.01
C LYS A 86 20.77 10.77 -10.31
N GLN A 87 20.89 11.60 -11.35
CA GLN A 87 20.23 11.34 -12.63
C GLN A 87 20.78 10.09 -13.33
N GLU A 88 22.05 9.78 -13.15
CA GLU A 88 22.71 8.61 -13.74
C GLU A 88 22.11 7.28 -13.26
N TYR A 89 21.67 7.21 -11.99
CA TYR A 89 21.06 6.00 -11.41
C TYR A 89 19.52 5.97 -11.50
N ARG A 90 18.90 6.94 -12.19
CA ARG A 90 17.44 7.05 -12.26
C ARG A 90 16.77 5.80 -12.80
N LYS A 91 17.32 5.20 -13.87
CA LYS A 91 16.80 3.98 -14.46
C LYS A 91 16.84 2.81 -13.45
N ASN A 92 17.93 2.71 -12.72
CA ASN A 92 18.13 1.65 -11.73
C ASN A 92 17.17 1.82 -10.53
N LEU A 93 16.99 3.05 -10.06
CA LEU A 93 16.00 3.36 -9.03
C LEU A 93 14.56 2.95 -9.47
N LEU A 94 14.16 3.29 -10.69
CA LEU A 94 12.84 2.90 -11.20
C LEU A 94 12.68 1.38 -11.30
N GLN A 95 13.76 0.65 -11.62
CA GLN A 95 13.75 -0.81 -11.61
C GLN A 95 13.60 -1.36 -10.19
N ALA A 96 14.29 -0.78 -9.18
CA ALA A 96 14.14 -1.15 -7.77
C ALA A 96 12.70 -0.87 -7.27
N ILE A 97 12.13 0.29 -7.62
CA ILE A 97 10.74 0.63 -7.34
C ILE A 97 9.79 -0.42 -7.95
N ASN A 98 9.99 -0.81 -9.21
CA ASN A 98 9.15 -1.81 -9.87
C ASN A 98 9.21 -3.18 -9.17
N LYS A 99 10.35 -3.57 -8.62
CA LYS A 99 10.45 -4.78 -7.77
C LYS A 99 9.57 -4.66 -6.52
N CYS A 100 9.59 -3.50 -5.84
CA CYS A 100 8.70 -3.25 -4.71
C CYS A 100 7.22 -3.31 -5.13
N LEU A 101 6.85 -2.66 -6.24
CA LEU A 101 5.47 -2.63 -6.73
C LEU A 101 4.97 -4.03 -7.08
N HIS A 102 5.81 -4.90 -7.62
CA HIS A 102 5.45 -6.30 -7.87
C HIS A 102 5.13 -7.08 -6.58
N GLN A 103 5.89 -6.83 -5.50
CA GLN A 103 5.56 -7.43 -4.20
C GLN A 103 4.26 -6.85 -3.62
N VAL A 104 4.06 -5.55 -3.75
CA VAL A 104 2.80 -4.88 -3.34
C VAL A 104 1.61 -5.45 -4.10
N GLU A 105 1.73 -5.74 -5.40
CA GLU A 105 0.67 -6.36 -6.19
C GLU A 105 0.24 -7.70 -5.60
N LYS A 106 1.20 -8.59 -5.27
CA LYS A 106 0.91 -9.86 -4.62
C LYS A 106 0.20 -9.70 -3.27
N MET A 107 0.61 -8.68 -2.49
CA MET A 107 -0.02 -8.38 -1.20
C MET A 107 -1.47 -7.89 -1.40
N LEU A 108 -1.72 -7.05 -2.40
CA LEU A 108 -3.06 -6.59 -2.73
C LEU A 108 -3.95 -7.72 -3.22
N ASP A 109 -3.44 -8.67 -4.02
CA ASP A 109 -4.21 -9.83 -4.45
C ASP A 109 -4.60 -10.71 -3.25
N LYS A 110 -3.67 -10.99 -2.33
CA LYS A 110 -3.96 -11.68 -1.08
C LYS A 110 -4.99 -10.91 -0.22
N SER A 111 -4.84 -9.59 -0.13
CA SER A 111 -5.80 -8.75 0.58
C SER A 111 -7.19 -8.86 -0.02
N LYS A 112 -7.31 -8.82 -1.35
CA LYS A 112 -8.58 -8.93 -2.07
C LYS A 112 -9.36 -10.19 -1.68
N GLU A 113 -8.70 -11.35 -1.70
CA GLU A 113 -9.32 -12.63 -1.34
C GLU A 113 -9.92 -12.60 0.07
N ASN A 114 -9.19 -12.05 1.03
CA ASN A 114 -9.57 -12.03 2.43
C ASN A 114 -10.64 -10.96 2.76
N ILE A 115 -10.55 -9.76 2.20
CA ILE A 115 -11.55 -8.71 2.44
C ILE A 115 -12.91 -9.02 1.81
N MET A 116 -12.96 -9.87 0.79
CA MET A 116 -14.21 -10.38 0.24
C MET A 116 -15.00 -11.21 1.26
N LEU A 117 -14.35 -11.76 2.28
CA LEU A 117 -14.96 -12.53 3.36
C LEU A 117 -15.75 -11.67 4.38
N ILE A 118 -15.65 -10.34 4.31
CA ILE A 118 -16.45 -9.44 5.15
C ILE A 118 -17.92 -9.55 4.73
N ASN A 119 -18.75 -10.17 5.56
CA ASN A 119 -20.16 -10.43 5.26
C ASN A 119 -21.12 -9.75 6.25
N ASN A 120 -20.73 -9.67 7.52
CA ASN A 120 -21.61 -9.19 8.58
C ASN A 120 -21.61 -7.66 8.74
N ASN A 121 -20.76 -6.94 8.02
CA ASN A 121 -20.67 -5.49 8.10
C ASN A 121 -20.53 -4.85 6.71
N LYS A 122 -21.65 -4.45 6.13
CA LYS A 122 -21.70 -3.83 4.80
C LYS A 122 -20.90 -2.52 4.71
N ARG A 123 -20.91 -1.73 5.79
CA ARG A 123 -20.19 -0.46 5.85
C ARG A 123 -18.69 -0.69 5.80
N LEU A 124 -18.16 -1.55 6.68
CA LEU A 124 -16.75 -1.95 6.68
C LEU A 124 -16.33 -2.49 5.30
N LYS A 125 -17.15 -3.36 4.70
CA LYS A 125 -16.89 -3.91 3.37
C LYS A 125 -16.75 -2.82 2.31
N MET A 126 -17.67 -1.86 2.27
CA MET A 126 -17.63 -0.74 1.32
C MET A 126 -16.38 0.14 1.54
N GLU A 127 -16.11 0.52 2.79
CA GLU A 127 -14.94 1.34 3.14
C GLU A 127 -13.65 0.64 2.71
N THR A 128 -13.50 -0.64 3.00
CA THR A 128 -12.33 -1.45 2.62
C THR A 128 -12.18 -1.55 1.10
N TYR A 129 -13.30 -1.68 0.35
CA TYR A 129 -13.27 -1.72 -1.11
C TYR A 129 -12.85 -0.38 -1.71
N VAL A 130 -13.27 0.74 -1.14
CA VAL A 130 -12.81 2.08 -1.55
C VAL A 130 -11.30 2.19 -1.35
N ILE A 131 -10.80 1.83 -0.15
CA ILE A 131 -9.37 1.90 0.19
C ILE A 131 -8.54 0.99 -0.74
N PHE A 132 -9.01 -0.22 -1.01
CA PHE A 132 -8.37 -1.15 -1.94
C PHE A 132 -8.25 -0.56 -3.36
N ASN A 133 -9.32 0.05 -3.88
CA ASN A 133 -9.29 0.68 -5.20
C ASN A 133 -8.33 1.89 -5.24
N ILE A 134 -8.23 2.66 -4.15
CA ILE A 134 -7.24 3.74 -3.99
C ILE A 134 -5.82 3.16 -4.06
N ALA A 135 -5.52 2.09 -3.33
CA ALA A 135 -4.21 1.44 -3.34
C ALA A 135 -3.83 0.94 -4.74
N LYS A 136 -4.74 0.24 -5.43
CA LYS A 136 -4.51 -0.22 -6.82
C LYS A 136 -4.27 0.95 -7.79
N LYS A 137 -5.02 2.02 -7.64
CA LYS A 137 -4.85 3.21 -8.49
C LYS A 137 -3.51 3.89 -8.24
N LEU A 138 -3.11 4.08 -6.97
CA LEU A 138 -1.81 4.66 -6.61
C LEU A 138 -0.67 3.80 -7.13
N MET A 139 -0.73 2.47 -6.95
CA MET A 139 0.25 1.54 -7.50
C MET A 139 0.40 1.70 -9.01
N SER A 140 -0.72 1.76 -9.76
CA SER A 140 -0.71 1.97 -11.21
C SER A 140 -0.09 3.32 -11.62
N LEU A 141 -0.28 4.37 -10.81
CA LEU A 141 0.33 5.67 -11.07
C LEU A 141 1.84 5.65 -10.82
N LEU A 142 2.28 5.00 -9.74
CA LEU A 142 3.70 4.86 -9.40
C LEU A 142 4.46 4.00 -10.41
N ALA A 143 3.82 2.97 -10.97
CA ALA A 143 4.41 2.16 -12.03
C ALA A 143 4.68 2.93 -13.34
N LYS A 144 3.92 4.02 -13.57
CA LYS A 144 3.99 4.81 -14.82
C LYS A 144 4.74 6.13 -14.67
N ASN A 145 5.05 6.53 -13.45
CA ASN A 145 5.60 7.86 -13.18
C ASN A 145 6.82 7.77 -12.27
N ASP A 146 7.74 8.69 -12.47
CA ASP A 146 8.94 8.85 -11.66
C ASP A 146 8.63 9.70 -10.43
N PRO A 147 8.64 9.12 -9.20
CA PRO A 147 8.30 9.84 -7.97
C PRO A 147 9.36 10.88 -7.56
N ILE A 148 10.57 10.79 -8.12
CA ILE A 148 11.61 11.80 -7.88
C ILE A 148 11.38 13.05 -8.75
N LYS A 149 10.91 12.87 -10.00
CA LYS A 149 10.68 13.99 -10.91
C LYS A 149 9.43 14.78 -10.58
N LYS A 150 8.37 14.10 -10.15
CA LYS A 150 7.11 14.72 -9.81
C LYS A 150 6.43 14.05 -8.63
N ASN A 151 5.65 14.82 -7.89
CA ASN A 151 4.80 14.27 -6.84
C ASN A 151 3.68 13.44 -7.48
N VAL A 152 3.74 12.12 -7.32
CA VAL A 152 2.74 11.17 -7.85
C VAL A 152 1.60 11.07 -6.85
N LYS A 153 0.41 11.49 -7.22
CA LYS A 153 -0.80 11.42 -6.36
C LYS A 153 -2.07 11.23 -7.18
N LEU A 154 -3.08 10.72 -6.52
CA LEU A 154 -4.40 10.59 -7.13
C LEU A 154 -5.00 11.97 -7.38
N SER A 155 -5.65 12.14 -8.52
CA SER A 155 -6.49 13.30 -8.80
C SER A 155 -7.83 13.18 -8.05
N ARG A 156 -8.57 14.29 -7.96
CA ARG A 156 -9.94 14.27 -7.41
C ARG A 156 -10.86 13.32 -8.18
N ILE A 157 -10.70 13.25 -9.49
CA ILE A 157 -11.47 12.35 -10.36
C ILE A 157 -11.13 10.88 -10.03
N ASP A 158 -9.84 10.55 -9.82
CA ASP A 158 -9.43 9.20 -9.43
C ASP A 158 -10.08 8.79 -8.10
N LEU A 159 -10.10 9.69 -7.11
CA LEU A 159 -10.73 9.44 -5.80
C LEU A 159 -12.24 9.19 -5.93
N ILE A 160 -12.94 10.03 -6.70
CA ILE A 160 -14.38 9.86 -6.98
C ILE A 160 -14.63 8.50 -7.65
N PHE A 161 -13.81 8.13 -8.63
CA PHE A 161 -13.95 6.86 -9.33
C PHE A 161 -13.70 5.66 -8.40
N CYS A 162 -12.66 5.71 -7.55
CA CYS A 162 -12.38 4.68 -6.55
C CYS A 162 -13.53 4.55 -5.55
N PHE A 163 -14.12 5.66 -5.11
CA PHE A 163 -15.25 5.70 -4.21
C PHE A 163 -16.48 4.99 -4.81
N PHE A 164 -16.88 5.35 -6.03
CA PHE A 164 -18.01 4.69 -6.69
C PHE A 164 -17.77 3.21 -6.94
N LYS A 165 -16.56 2.82 -7.35
CA LYS A 165 -16.20 1.40 -7.49
C LYS A 165 -16.37 0.64 -6.17
N GLY A 166 -15.91 1.21 -5.06
CA GLY A 166 -16.04 0.57 -3.75
C GLY A 166 -17.49 0.41 -3.31
N ILE A 167 -18.34 1.43 -3.52
CA ILE A 167 -19.77 1.38 -3.18
C ILE A 167 -20.51 0.29 -3.96
N ILE A 168 -20.25 0.16 -5.26
CA ILE A 168 -20.89 -0.89 -6.10
C ILE A 168 -20.25 -2.27 -5.93
N GLY A 169 -19.33 -2.42 -4.97
CA GLY A 169 -18.70 -3.69 -4.63
C GLY A 169 -17.74 -4.24 -5.68
N LYS A 170 -17.11 -3.38 -6.49
CA LYS A 170 -16.09 -3.78 -7.48
C LYS A 170 -14.68 -3.58 -6.92
N LEU A 171 -13.88 -4.63 -6.98
CA LEU A 171 -12.45 -4.67 -6.63
C LEU A 171 -11.57 -4.86 -7.86
#